data_a741d516ed46492f65da7f070901938d
#
_entry.id   a741d516ed46492f65da7f070901938d
#
_cell.length_a   1.000
_cell.length_b   1.000
_cell.length_c   1.000
_cell.angle_alpha   90.00
_cell.angle_beta   90.00
_cell.angle_gamma   90.00
#
_symmetry.space_group_name_H-M   'P 1'
#
loop_
_entity.id
_entity.type
_entity.pdbx_description
1 polymer ?
#
loop_
_entity_poly.entity_id
_entity_poly.type
_entity_poly.pdbx_seq_one_letter_code
_entity_poly.pdbx_strand_id
1 'polypeptide(L)'
;AQNWNLVEKHPYVIGDFVWTAIDYLGEAGLAHALYLKEGEHDTQFMGWPWYNGWCGDIDLCGDKKPQSYYRDVLWRERPITMAVHAPVPEGKKEVVNGWGWPNELVSWNWTSCEGKVMKVNVYSRSPKVKLYLNDKLIGEKETGKENYTATFDVPYEPGTLKAVNSKGKEEFVLKTAGEPAAIRLIA
;
A
#
# COMPACT_ATOMS: atom_id res chain seq x y z
N ALA A 1 1.35 0.17 12.64
CA ALA A 1 2.18 1.03 13.53
C ALA A 1 1.94 0.77 15.01
N GLN A 2 0.70 0.58 15.47
CA GLN A 2 0.39 0.47 16.90
C GLN A 2 1.27 -0.55 17.63
N ASN A 3 1.33 -1.79 17.16
CA ASN A 3 2.13 -2.85 17.78
C ASN A 3 3.62 -2.49 17.79
N TRP A 4 4.13 -1.97 16.66
CA TRP A 4 5.53 -1.56 16.57
C TRP A 4 5.88 -0.39 17.51
N ASN A 5 4.98 0.57 17.66
CA ASN A 5 5.15 1.66 18.62
C ASN A 5 5.23 1.13 20.08
N LEU A 6 4.51 0.04 20.40
CA LEU A 6 4.64 -0.61 21.71
C LEU A 6 6.00 -1.29 21.86
N VAL A 7 6.50 -1.95 20.82
CA VAL A 7 7.86 -2.52 20.84
C VAL A 7 8.90 -1.43 21.09
N GLU A 8 8.85 -0.32 20.37
CA GLU A 8 9.78 0.80 20.54
C GLU A 8 9.67 1.48 21.93
N LYS A 9 8.48 1.49 22.52
CA LYS A 9 8.21 2.12 23.82
C LYS A 9 8.65 1.29 25.03
N HIS A 10 8.61 -0.03 24.90
CA HIS A 10 8.81 -0.93 26.03
C HIS A 10 10.07 -1.80 25.84
N PRO A 11 11.18 -1.51 26.53
CA PRO A 11 12.47 -2.17 26.30
C PRO A 11 12.49 -3.67 26.68
N TYR A 12 11.48 -4.15 27.38
CA TYR A 12 11.30 -5.57 27.68
C TYR A 12 10.56 -6.35 26.59
N VAL A 13 10.01 -5.65 25.57
CA VAL A 13 9.38 -6.26 24.41
C VAL A 13 10.43 -6.42 23.33
N ILE A 14 10.82 -7.64 23.03
CA ILE A 14 11.94 -7.96 22.13
C ILE A 14 11.57 -7.86 20.64
N GLY A 15 10.30 -7.78 20.30
CA GLY A 15 9.86 -7.68 18.91
C GLY A 15 8.38 -7.97 18.72
N ASP A 16 7.99 -8.05 17.46
CA ASP A 16 6.65 -8.36 16.95
C ASP A 16 6.79 -9.36 15.81
N PHE A 17 5.85 -10.29 15.69
CA PHE A 17 5.81 -11.27 14.61
C PHE A 17 4.67 -10.97 13.69
N VAL A 18 4.98 -10.82 12.40
CA VAL A 18 3.98 -10.61 11.37
C VAL A 18 3.35 -11.94 10.98
N TRP A 19 2.04 -11.99 10.98
CA TRP A 19 1.29 -13.06 10.39
C TRP A 19 0.73 -12.60 9.04
N THR A 20 1.31 -13.02 7.87
CA THR A 20 2.43 -13.95 7.74
C THR A 20 3.53 -13.33 6.88
N ALA A 21 4.70 -14.03 6.75
CA ALA A 21 5.75 -13.59 5.82
C ALA A 21 5.31 -13.74 4.36
N ILE A 22 4.67 -14.87 4.02
CA ILE A 22 4.24 -15.20 2.65
C ILE A 22 2.77 -15.60 2.68
N ASP A 23 1.99 -15.21 1.67
CA ASP A 23 0.64 -15.71 1.45
C ASP A 23 0.67 -17.24 1.32
N TYR A 24 -0.39 -17.90 1.71
CA TYR A 24 -0.45 -19.35 1.70
C TYR A 24 -1.72 -19.87 1.00
N LEU A 25 -1.61 -21.04 0.36
CA LEU A 25 -2.69 -21.68 -0.36
C LEU A 25 -3.74 -22.26 0.59
N GLY A 26 -4.98 -22.25 0.16
CA GLY A 26 -6.07 -23.11 0.63
C GLY A 26 -7.04 -22.42 1.52
N GLU A 27 -6.75 -21.96 2.66
CA GLU A 27 -7.72 -21.75 3.71
C GLU A 27 -8.46 -20.42 3.67
N ALA A 28 -9.77 -20.47 3.76
CA ALA A 28 -10.70 -19.45 4.25
C ALA A 28 -10.68 -18.07 3.56
N GLY A 29 -9.85 -17.81 2.56
CA GLY A 29 -9.83 -16.52 1.83
C GLY A 29 -9.76 -15.29 2.73
N LEU A 30 -8.99 -15.35 3.83
CA LEU A 30 -8.89 -14.27 4.80
C LEU A 30 -7.97 -13.14 4.31
N ALA A 31 -8.12 -11.98 4.92
CA ALA A 31 -7.30 -10.79 4.72
C ALA A 31 -7.43 -10.10 3.35
N HIS A 32 -8.34 -10.52 2.50
CA HIS A 32 -8.69 -9.77 1.29
C HIS A 32 -9.47 -8.50 1.60
N ALA A 33 -9.24 -7.44 0.83
CA ALA A 33 -10.16 -6.31 0.78
C ALA A 33 -11.40 -6.70 -0.03
N LEU A 34 -12.58 -6.47 0.54
CA LEU A 34 -13.86 -6.79 -0.08
C LEU A 34 -14.53 -5.52 -0.61
N TYR A 35 -15.23 -5.63 -1.71
CA TYR A 35 -16.04 -4.54 -2.27
C TYR A 35 -17.52 -4.90 -2.15
N LEU A 36 -18.16 -4.33 -1.13
CA LEU A 36 -19.55 -4.59 -0.77
C LEU A 36 -20.47 -3.50 -1.31
N LYS A 37 -21.67 -3.89 -1.76
CA LYS A 37 -22.78 -2.97 -2.03
C LYS A 37 -23.45 -2.53 -0.75
N GLU A 38 -24.24 -1.48 -0.82
CA GLU A 38 -25.07 -1.06 0.30
C GLU A 38 -26.02 -2.19 0.73
N GLY A 39 -26.07 -2.48 2.03
CA GLY A 39 -26.87 -3.58 2.60
C GLY A 39 -26.19 -4.96 2.59
N GLU A 40 -25.08 -5.14 1.89
CA GLU A 40 -24.28 -6.36 2.02
C GLU A 40 -23.49 -6.34 3.33
N HIS A 41 -23.46 -7.49 4.01
CA HIS A 41 -22.74 -7.64 5.27
C HIS A 41 -21.32 -8.11 5.04
N ASP A 42 -20.40 -7.55 5.81
CA ASP A 42 -19.03 -8.02 5.89
C ASP A 42 -19.03 -9.45 6.44
N THR A 43 -18.41 -10.35 5.69
CA THR A 43 -18.00 -11.64 6.19
C THR A 43 -16.48 -11.56 6.45
N GLN A 44 -16.05 -12.04 7.61
CA GLN A 44 -14.62 -12.04 7.97
C GLN A 44 -13.72 -12.74 6.92
N PHE A 45 -14.33 -13.53 6.07
CA PHE A 45 -13.69 -14.29 5.01
C PHE A 45 -14.38 -14.00 3.69
N MET A 46 -13.61 -13.96 2.60
CA MET A 46 -14.22 -13.88 1.29
C MET A 46 -15.07 -15.15 1.02
N GLY A 47 -16.10 -15.00 0.17
CA GLY A 47 -16.96 -16.10 -0.23
C GLY A 47 -16.18 -17.22 -0.94
N TRP A 48 -16.76 -18.42 -0.92
CA TRP A 48 -16.26 -19.56 -1.69
C TRP A 48 -16.21 -19.24 -3.22
N PRO A 49 -15.20 -19.72 -3.97
CA PRO A 49 -14.10 -20.61 -3.55
C PRO A 49 -12.94 -19.90 -2.83
N TRP A 50 -12.39 -20.55 -1.82
CA TRP A 50 -11.21 -20.06 -1.11
C TRP A 50 -9.95 -20.64 -1.75
N TYR A 51 -9.03 -19.78 -2.15
CA TYR A 51 -7.80 -20.21 -2.81
C TYR A 51 -6.52 -19.81 -2.08
N ASN A 52 -6.56 -18.76 -1.27
CA ASN A 52 -5.41 -18.36 -0.47
C ASN A 52 -5.77 -17.49 0.73
N GLY A 53 -4.87 -17.48 1.73
CA GLY A 53 -4.81 -16.45 2.74
C GLY A 53 -3.96 -15.28 2.22
N TRP A 54 -4.50 -14.05 2.27
CA TRP A 54 -3.91 -12.83 1.71
C TRP A 54 -3.21 -11.95 2.74
N CYS A 55 -2.77 -12.53 3.88
CA CYS A 55 -2.16 -11.82 5.01
C CYS A 55 -0.63 -11.73 4.95
N GLY A 56 0.00 -12.32 3.94
CA GLY A 56 1.45 -12.28 3.76
C GLY A 56 1.99 -10.91 3.37
N ASP A 57 3.23 -10.66 3.73
CA ASP A 57 4.00 -9.50 3.25
C ASP A 57 4.52 -9.69 1.82
N ILE A 58 4.63 -10.95 1.41
CA ILE A 58 5.02 -11.41 0.07
C ILE A 58 3.87 -12.26 -0.45
N ASP A 59 3.51 -12.08 -1.70
CA ASP A 59 2.48 -12.89 -2.34
C ASP A 59 3.01 -14.28 -2.79
N LEU A 60 2.12 -15.11 -3.35
CA LEU A 60 2.47 -16.45 -3.84
C LEU A 60 3.41 -16.45 -5.05
N CYS A 61 3.56 -15.32 -5.74
CA CYS A 61 4.48 -15.15 -6.86
C CYS A 61 5.88 -14.68 -6.41
N GLY A 62 6.02 -14.32 -5.13
CA GLY A 62 7.25 -13.78 -4.56
C GLY A 62 7.32 -12.27 -4.60
N ASP A 63 6.25 -11.58 -5.00
CA ASP A 63 6.22 -10.13 -5.06
C ASP A 63 5.88 -9.52 -3.69
N LYS A 64 6.59 -8.45 -3.37
CA LYS A 64 6.43 -7.70 -2.13
C LYS A 64 5.14 -6.88 -2.16
N LYS A 65 4.28 -7.05 -1.16
CA LYS A 65 2.98 -6.38 -1.06
C LYS A 65 3.08 -5.01 -0.38
N PRO A 66 2.09 -4.10 -0.56
CA PRO A 66 2.12 -2.74 -0.01
C PRO A 66 2.35 -2.67 1.50
N GLN A 67 1.75 -3.57 2.29
CA GLN A 67 1.95 -3.62 3.73
C GLN A 67 3.41 -3.87 4.13
N SER A 68 4.15 -4.61 3.32
CA SER A 68 5.57 -4.84 3.52
C SER A 68 6.40 -3.56 3.29
N TYR A 69 6.07 -2.76 2.27
CA TYR A 69 6.70 -1.44 2.07
C TYR A 69 6.40 -0.46 3.22
N TYR A 70 5.21 -0.54 3.80
CA TYR A 70 4.90 0.21 5.03
C TYR A 70 5.77 -0.25 6.20
N ARG A 71 5.97 -1.57 6.39
CA ARG A 71 6.83 -2.11 7.44
C ARG A 71 8.29 -1.74 7.26
N ASP A 72 8.80 -1.65 6.02
CA ASP A 72 10.15 -1.13 5.77
C ASP A 72 10.36 0.25 6.42
N VAL A 73 9.35 1.11 6.36
CA VAL A 73 9.40 2.43 7.01
C VAL A 73 9.35 2.29 8.53
N LEU A 74 8.48 1.45 9.07
CA LEU A 74 8.40 1.21 10.52
C LEU A 74 9.73 0.68 11.07
N TRP A 75 10.33 -0.28 10.40
CA TRP A 75 11.58 -0.95 10.80
C TRP A 75 12.83 -0.19 10.38
N ARG A 76 12.69 0.98 9.77
CA ARG A 76 13.78 1.87 9.34
C ARG A 76 14.67 1.31 8.21
N GLU A 77 14.19 0.30 7.49
CA GLU A 77 14.85 -0.23 6.29
C GLU A 77 14.79 0.75 5.13
N ARG A 78 13.69 1.50 5.05
CA ARG A 78 13.49 2.56 4.06
C ARG A 78 12.98 3.82 4.74
N PRO A 79 13.50 5.00 4.36
CA PRO A 79 13.07 6.27 4.94
C PRO A 79 11.70 6.74 4.46
N ILE A 80 11.32 6.32 3.25
CA ILE A 80 10.08 6.68 2.58
C ILE A 80 9.67 5.62 1.57
N THR A 81 8.39 5.32 1.51
CA THR A 81 7.75 4.49 0.47
C THR A 81 6.37 5.05 0.14
N MET A 82 5.72 4.56 -0.91
CA MET A 82 4.33 4.90 -1.19
C MET A 82 3.59 3.77 -1.88
N ALA A 83 2.27 3.77 -1.71
CA ALA A 83 1.35 2.90 -2.42
C ALA A 83 0.13 3.70 -2.90
N VAL A 84 -0.51 3.21 -3.94
CA VAL A 84 -1.68 3.84 -4.56
C VAL A 84 -2.88 2.93 -4.37
N HIS A 85 -3.94 3.47 -3.80
CA HIS A 85 -5.18 2.75 -3.56
C HIS A 85 -5.90 2.46 -4.88
N ALA A 86 -6.28 1.22 -5.09
CA ALA A 86 -7.08 0.83 -6.25
C ALA A 86 -8.45 1.55 -6.23
N PRO A 87 -8.96 2.00 -7.37
CA PRO A 87 -10.26 2.65 -7.43
C PRO A 87 -11.34 1.70 -6.90
N VAL A 88 -12.14 2.20 -5.96
CA VAL A 88 -13.32 1.46 -5.49
C VAL A 88 -14.36 1.43 -6.61
N PRO A 89 -14.91 0.25 -6.99
CA PRO A 89 -15.94 0.16 -8.00
C PRO A 89 -17.18 1.01 -7.64
N GLU A 90 -17.81 1.59 -8.63
CA GLU A 90 -19.00 2.42 -8.45
C GLU A 90 -20.11 1.66 -7.70
N GLY A 91 -20.77 2.34 -6.76
CA GLY A 91 -21.82 1.76 -5.92
C GLY A 91 -21.34 0.74 -4.88
N LYS A 92 -20.04 0.65 -4.66
CA LYS A 92 -19.46 -0.23 -3.65
C LYS A 92 -18.63 0.55 -2.63
N LYS A 93 -18.41 -0.06 -1.47
CA LYS A 93 -17.44 0.37 -0.46
C LYS A 93 -16.39 -0.72 -0.27
N GLU A 94 -15.16 -0.30 -0.03
CA GLU A 94 -14.13 -1.23 0.41
C GLU A 94 -14.31 -1.56 1.90
N VAL A 95 -14.16 -2.82 2.21
CA VAL A 95 -14.12 -3.32 3.60
C VAL A 95 -12.84 -4.11 3.78
N VAL A 96 -12.04 -3.69 4.74
CA VAL A 96 -10.78 -4.34 5.11
C VAL A 96 -10.99 -5.03 6.44
N ASN A 97 -10.87 -6.34 6.46
CA ASN A 97 -11.05 -7.13 7.68
C ASN A 97 -9.81 -7.11 8.59
N GLY A 98 -9.88 -7.77 9.75
CA GLY A 98 -8.90 -7.64 10.83
C GLY A 98 -7.44 -8.01 10.50
N TRP A 99 -7.20 -8.80 9.47
CA TRP A 99 -5.85 -9.16 8.98
C TRP A 99 -5.56 -8.58 7.59
N GLY A 100 -6.52 -7.83 7.06
CA GLY A 100 -6.43 -7.27 5.72
C GLY A 100 -5.58 -6.01 5.65
N TRP A 101 -5.29 -5.63 4.43
CA TRP A 101 -4.71 -4.36 4.03
C TRP A 101 -5.60 -3.74 2.96
N PRO A 102 -5.75 -2.41 2.91
CA PRO A 102 -6.45 -1.75 1.81
C PRO A 102 -5.94 -2.24 0.46
N ASN A 103 -6.81 -2.29 -0.53
CA ASN A 103 -6.40 -2.71 -1.88
C ASN A 103 -5.52 -1.64 -2.52
N GLU A 104 -4.24 -1.70 -2.22
CA GLU A 104 -3.19 -0.80 -2.70
C GLU A 104 -2.21 -1.54 -3.59
N LEU A 105 -1.57 -0.80 -4.50
CA LEU A 105 -0.47 -1.27 -5.32
C LEU A 105 0.70 -0.28 -5.27
N VAL A 106 1.91 -0.80 -5.30
CA VAL A 106 3.14 -0.01 -5.46
C VAL A 106 3.34 0.26 -6.95
N SER A 107 2.39 0.95 -7.56
CA SER A 107 2.33 1.17 -9.01
C SER A 107 1.69 2.52 -9.33
N TRP A 108 2.12 3.14 -10.45
CA TRP A 108 1.46 4.28 -11.09
C TRP A 108 1.03 3.92 -12.52
N ASN A 109 0.55 2.68 -12.71
CA ASN A 109 -0.03 2.18 -13.95
C ASN A 109 -1.53 1.91 -13.74
N TRP A 110 -2.39 2.86 -14.13
CA TRP A 110 -3.82 2.79 -13.91
C TRP A 110 -4.57 3.05 -15.20
N THR A 111 -4.51 2.09 -16.10
CA THR A 111 -5.20 2.16 -17.41
C THR A 111 -6.68 2.46 -17.22
N SER A 112 -7.22 3.38 -18.01
CA SER A 112 -8.62 3.84 -17.98
C SER A 112 -9.01 4.60 -16.69
N CYS A 113 -8.03 5.14 -15.98
CA CYS A 113 -8.26 5.98 -14.82
C CYS A 113 -7.85 7.44 -15.02
N GLU A 114 -7.57 7.85 -16.27
CA GLU A 114 -7.18 9.21 -16.60
C GLU A 114 -8.20 10.22 -16.06
N GLY A 115 -7.72 11.20 -15.30
CA GLY A 115 -8.54 12.21 -14.64
C GLY A 115 -9.31 11.77 -13.40
N LYS A 116 -9.37 10.47 -13.10
CA LYS A 116 -9.93 10.00 -11.83
C LYS A 116 -9.01 10.34 -10.66
N VAL A 117 -9.61 10.69 -9.54
CA VAL A 117 -8.84 10.98 -8.32
C VAL A 117 -8.38 9.66 -7.69
N MET A 118 -7.07 9.48 -7.61
CA MET A 118 -6.42 8.34 -6.97
C MET A 118 -5.96 8.74 -5.58
N LYS A 119 -6.18 7.86 -4.60
CA LYS A 119 -5.66 8.04 -3.26
C LYS A 119 -4.25 7.47 -3.19
N VAL A 120 -3.27 8.33 -2.87
CA VAL A 120 -1.86 7.97 -2.73
C VAL A 120 -1.46 8.06 -1.27
N ASN A 121 -1.03 6.95 -0.68
CA ASN A 121 -0.51 6.89 0.67
C ASN A 121 1.02 6.92 0.62
N VAL A 122 1.60 7.97 1.19
CA VAL A 122 3.05 8.11 1.39
C VAL A 122 3.38 7.74 2.82
N TYR A 123 4.24 6.77 2.99
CA TYR A 123 4.69 6.25 4.28
C TYR A 123 6.08 6.79 4.60
N SER A 124 6.25 7.43 5.74
CA SER A 124 7.54 7.94 6.19
C SER A 124 7.55 8.26 7.69
N ARG A 125 8.68 8.03 8.33
CA ARG A 125 8.94 8.52 9.71
C ARG A 125 9.38 10.00 9.74
N SER A 126 9.57 10.62 8.58
CA SER A 126 9.78 12.07 8.48
C SER A 126 8.50 12.81 8.87
N PRO A 127 8.56 13.91 9.63
CA PRO A 127 7.35 14.61 10.09
C PRO A 127 6.47 15.14 8.95
N LYS A 128 7.08 15.40 7.79
CA LYS A 128 6.38 15.88 6.58
C LYS A 128 6.95 15.23 5.33
N VAL A 129 6.10 15.13 4.33
CA VAL A 129 6.45 14.65 2.98
C VAL A 129 5.83 15.54 1.91
N LYS A 130 6.51 15.64 0.77
CA LYS A 130 6.01 16.31 -0.43
C LYS A 130 5.73 15.26 -1.49
N LEU A 131 4.67 15.46 -2.25
CA LEU A 131 4.31 14.63 -3.39
C LEU A 131 4.33 15.47 -4.67
N TYR A 132 4.93 14.92 -5.70
CA TYR A 132 5.03 15.53 -7.03
C TYR A 132 4.48 14.58 -8.08
N LEU A 133 3.80 15.12 -9.08
CA LEU A 133 3.40 14.43 -10.30
C LEU A 133 3.98 15.20 -11.50
N ASN A 134 4.78 14.52 -12.33
CA ASN A 134 5.45 15.14 -13.48
C ASN A 134 6.18 16.43 -13.11
N ASP A 135 6.98 16.37 -12.03
CA ASP A 135 7.73 17.47 -11.40
C ASP A 135 6.88 18.63 -10.84
N LYS A 136 5.54 18.59 -10.97
CA LYS A 136 4.63 19.55 -10.37
C LYS A 136 4.31 19.14 -8.94
N LEU A 137 4.48 20.07 -7.98
CA LEU A 137 4.11 19.84 -6.59
C LEU A 137 2.59 19.66 -6.45
N ILE A 138 2.16 18.51 -5.96
CA ILE A 138 0.76 18.24 -5.60
C ILE A 138 0.46 18.81 -4.21
N GLY A 139 1.38 18.63 -3.26
CA GLY A 139 1.23 19.19 -1.92
C GLY A 139 2.29 18.71 -0.94
N GLU A 140 2.22 19.27 0.26
CA GLU A 140 2.99 18.87 1.43
C GLU A 140 2.02 18.47 2.55
N LYS A 141 2.25 17.34 3.21
CA LYS A 141 1.42 16.85 4.32
C LYS A 141 2.26 16.28 5.45
N GLU A 142 1.72 16.33 6.65
CA GLU A 142 2.28 15.64 7.82
C GLU A 142 1.96 14.15 7.76
N THR A 143 2.92 13.33 8.18
CA THR A 143 2.79 11.85 8.20
C THR A 143 2.16 11.33 9.48
N GLY A 144 2.01 12.19 10.49
CA GLY A 144 1.57 11.78 11.83
C GLY A 144 2.62 10.94 12.57
N LYS A 145 2.61 11.04 13.90
CA LYS A 145 3.57 10.30 14.76
C LYS A 145 3.12 8.88 15.08
N GLU A 146 1.86 8.57 14.86
CA GLU A 146 1.28 7.28 15.23
C GLU A 146 1.19 6.29 14.07
N ASN A 147 0.87 6.78 12.88
CA ASN A 147 0.63 5.95 11.70
C ASN A 147 1.65 6.15 10.57
N TYR A 148 2.50 7.17 10.64
CA TYR A 148 3.55 7.47 9.67
C TYR A 148 3.06 7.54 8.21
N THR A 149 1.82 8.00 8.01
CA THR A 149 1.15 8.02 6.71
C THR A 149 0.65 9.41 6.37
N ALA A 150 0.91 9.85 5.14
CA ALA A 150 0.30 11.05 4.56
C ALA A 150 -0.48 10.63 3.31
N THR A 151 -1.79 10.91 3.30
CA THR A 151 -2.68 10.55 2.18
C THR A 151 -2.93 11.75 1.29
N PHE A 152 -2.75 11.59 -0.01
CA PHE A 152 -2.99 12.60 -1.04
C PHE A 152 -4.07 12.12 -2.01
N ASP A 153 -4.94 13.03 -2.41
CA ASP A 153 -5.87 12.82 -3.53
C ASP A 153 -5.25 13.43 -4.78
N VAL A 154 -4.95 12.58 -5.77
CA VAL A 154 -4.17 12.94 -6.96
C VAL A 154 -4.98 12.58 -8.20
N PRO A 155 -5.35 13.54 -9.04
CA PRO A 155 -5.91 13.22 -10.37
C PRO A 155 -4.88 12.38 -11.14
N TYR A 156 -5.31 11.20 -11.62
CA TYR A 156 -4.40 10.34 -12.36
C TYR A 156 -4.04 10.93 -13.71
N GLU A 157 -2.77 11.03 -13.93
CA GLU A 157 -2.13 11.42 -15.17
C GLU A 157 -0.89 10.52 -15.36
N PRO A 158 -0.70 9.90 -16.53
CA PRO A 158 0.50 9.12 -16.79
C PRO A 158 1.78 9.93 -16.59
N GLY A 159 2.82 9.26 -16.09
CA GLY A 159 4.11 9.90 -15.88
C GLY A 159 4.83 9.46 -14.62
N THR A 160 5.48 10.40 -13.94
CA THR A 160 6.31 10.13 -12.76
C THR A 160 5.65 10.69 -11.50
N LEU A 161 5.29 9.80 -10.58
CA LEU A 161 4.83 10.14 -9.24
C LEU A 161 6.02 10.00 -8.28
N LYS A 162 6.36 11.09 -7.56
CA LYS A 162 7.54 11.15 -6.69
C LYS A 162 7.18 11.68 -5.31
N ALA A 163 7.45 10.90 -4.28
CA ALA A 163 7.35 11.31 -2.89
C ALA A 163 8.73 11.64 -2.35
N VAL A 164 8.85 12.73 -1.58
CA VAL A 164 10.13 13.21 -1.02
C VAL A 164 9.94 13.53 0.45
N ASN A 165 10.91 13.19 1.30
CA ASN A 165 10.87 13.55 2.72
C ASN A 165 11.12 15.05 2.94
N SER A 166 10.83 15.55 4.16
CA SER A 166 10.96 16.98 4.50
C SER A 166 12.36 17.56 4.32
N LYS A 167 13.39 16.72 4.34
CA LYS A 167 14.80 17.13 4.13
C LYS A 167 15.19 17.15 2.64
N GLY A 168 14.32 16.67 1.74
CA GLY A 168 14.59 16.61 0.30
C GLY A 168 15.71 15.66 -0.13
N LYS A 169 16.16 14.80 0.78
CA LYS A 169 17.31 13.92 0.55
C LYS A 169 16.93 12.51 0.13
N GLU A 170 15.73 12.12 0.41
CA GLU A 170 15.27 10.75 0.22
C GLU A 170 13.94 10.75 -0.50
N GLU A 171 13.82 9.92 -1.51
CA GLU A 171 12.67 9.88 -2.40
C GLU A 171 12.21 8.44 -2.68
N PHE A 172 10.96 8.32 -3.07
CA PHE A 172 10.38 7.11 -3.64
C PHE A 172 9.63 7.48 -4.92
N VAL A 173 9.88 6.73 -5.99
CA VAL A 173 9.39 7.08 -7.33
C VAL A 173 8.63 5.91 -7.93
N LEU A 174 7.45 6.19 -8.43
CA LEU A 174 6.66 5.31 -9.29
C LEU A 174 6.54 5.94 -10.67
N LYS A 175 6.59 5.13 -11.71
CA LYS A 175 6.47 5.60 -13.10
C LYS A 175 5.44 4.79 -13.85
N THR A 176 4.65 5.46 -14.68
CA THR A 176 3.81 4.78 -15.66
C THR A 176 4.70 4.11 -16.69
N ALA A 177 4.47 2.83 -16.94
CA ALA A 177 5.14 2.10 -18.02
C ALA A 177 4.63 2.60 -19.38
N GLY A 178 5.49 2.58 -20.37
CA GLY A 178 5.11 2.76 -21.77
C GLY A 178 4.56 1.45 -22.37
N GLU A 179 4.37 1.46 -23.69
CA GLU A 179 3.98 0.26 -24.43
C GLU A 179 5.00 -0.88 -24.23
N PRO A 180 4.55 -2.15 -24.21
CA PRO A 180 5.45 -3.30 -24.10
C PRO A 180 6.46 -3.31 -25.25
N ALA A 181 7.74 -3.29 -24.93
CA ALA A 181 8.82 -3.22 -25.93
C ALA A 181 9.38 -4.61 -26.29
N ALA A 182 9.47 -5.53 -25.31
CA ALA A 182 10.03 -6.86 -25.53
C ALA A 182 9.63 -7.81 -24.38
N ILE A 183 9.63 -9.12 -24.68
CA ILE A 183 9.54 -10.19 -23.69
C ILE A 183 10.90 -10.87 -23.63
N ARG A 184 11.47 -11.02 -22.42
CA ARG A 184 12.68 -11.80 -22.19
C ARG A 184 12.32 -13.01 -21.33
N LEU A 185 12.56 -14.20 -21.84
CA LEU A 185 12.47 -15.45 -21.08
C LEU A 185 13.86 -15.78 -20.52
N ILE A 186 13.90 -16.12 -19.24
CA ILE A 186 15.12 -16.56 -18.55
C ILE A 186 14.79 -17.96 -18.05
N ALA A 187 15.53 -18.96 -18.53
CA ALA A 187 15.44 -20.35 -18.09
C ALA A 187 16.47 -20.61 -16.98
#